data_efa6cb07be52f2603cbf532eb75dba61
#
_entry.id   efa6cb07be52f2603cbf532eb75dba61
#
_cell.length_a   1.000
_cell.length_b   1.000
_cell.length_c   1.000
_cell.angle_alpha   90.00
_cell.angle_beta   90.00
_cell.angle_gamma   90.00
#
_symmetry.space_group_name_H-M   'P 1'
#
loop_
_entity.id
_entity.type
_entity.pdbx_description
1 polymer ?
#
loop_
_entity_poly.entity_id
_entity_poly.type
_entity_poly.pdbx_seq_one_letter_code
_entity_poly.pdbx_strand_id
1 'polypeptide(L)'
;MVQTEIQKNFSHMNDMQKQAVFCTEGPLLILAGAGSGKTTVLVNRIAYILQCELCKPWQILAITFTNKAAGELKERICAAVPEGGADIWAATFHSTCARILRRYGDRIGYTSHFTVYGTDDQKKLVKDILKQLNIAEKTLPVKSILSEISKAKDKMLTPEEMRKEAEFDSRKAQIAKVYEIYQTKLKTADAMDFDDMLCNTVKLFETAPDILDYYRNQFKYIMVDEYQDCLLYTSPSPRDRSVSR
;
A
#
# COMPACT_ATOMS: atom_id res chain seq x y z
N MET A 1 -10.55 8.11 -35.66
CA MET A 1 -11.98 8.41 -35.66
C MET A 1 -12.69 7.91 -34.38
N VAL A 2 -12.54 6.65 -33.98
CA VAL A 2 -13.20 6.08 -32.78
C VAL A 2 -12.82 6.81 -31.47
N GLN A 3 -11.56 7.09 -31.23
CA GLN A 3 -11.11 7.82 -30.03
C GLN A 3 -11.70 9.23 -29.91
N THR A 4 -11.83 9.94 -31.01
CA THR A 4 -12.40 11.31 -31.02
C THR A 4 -13.88 11.30 -30.67
N GLU A 5 -14.61 10.24 -31.03
CA GLU A 5 -16.02 10.06 -30.71
C GLU A 5 -16.22 9.69 -29.24
N ILE A 6 -15.38 8.81 -28.69
CA ILE A 6 -15.34 8.47 -27.27
C ILE A 6 -15.05 9.70 -26.40
N GLN A 7 -14.13 10.57 -26.83
CA GLN A 7 -13.79 11.80 -26.09
C GLN A 7 -14.98 12.76 -25.90
N LYS A 8 -16.01 12.72 -26.76
CA LYS A 8 -17.21 13.52 -26.59
C LYS A 8 -18.00 13.16 -25.33
N ASN A 9 -17.92 11.90 -24.87
CA ASN A 9 -18.56 11.45 -23.64
C ASN A 9 -18.03 12.17 -22.39
N PHE A 10 -16.83 12.77 -22.48
CA PHE A 10 -16.16 13.49 -21.39
C PHE A 10 -16.25 15.02 -21.55
N SER A 11 -17.20 15.52 -22.35
CA SER A 11 -17.36 16.97 -22.62
C SER A 11 -17.68 17.80 -21.38
N HIS A 12 -18.25 17.20 -20.34
CA HIS A 12 -18.57 17.81 -19.05
C HIS A 12 -17.35 18.17 -18.19
N MET A 13 -16.17 17.66 -18.55
CA MET A 13 -14.90 17.90 -17.83
C MET A 13 -14.22 19.17 -18.35
N ASN A 14 -13.47 19.84 -17.46
CA ASN A 14 -12.60 20.94 -17.89
C ASN A 14 -11.37 20.43 -18.65
N ASP A 15 -10.63 21.33 -19.31
CA ASP A 15 -9.54 20.95 -20.21
C ASP A 15 -8.40 20.23 -19.49
N MET A 16 -8.05 20.65 -18.25
CA MET A 16 -7.00 19.99 -17.44
C MET A 16 -7.42 18.58 -17.01
N GLN A 17 -8.68 18.39 -16.65
CA GLN A 17 -9.24 17.09 -16.33
C GLN A 17 -9.24 16.18 -17.56
N LYS A 18 -9.66 16.70 -18.74
CA LYS A 18 -9.60 15.97 -20.02
C LYS A 18 -8.18 15.55 -20.36
N GLN A 19 -7.23 16.46 -20.22
CA GLN A 19 -5.82 16.14 -20.45
C GLN A 19 -5.35 14.97 -19.58
N ALA A 20 -5.70 14.97 -18.28
CA ALA A 20 -5.36 13.89 -17.37
C ALA A 20 -6.07 12.57 -17.71
N VAL A 21 -7.35 12.62 -18.13
CA VAL A 21 -8.12 11.43 -18.50
C VAL A 21 -7.57 10.79 -19.79
N PHE A 22 -7.20 11.60 -20.78
CA PHE A 22 -6.78 11.11 -22.10
C PHE A 22 -5.28 10.74 -22.17
N CYS A 23 -4.48 11.15 -21.21
CA CYS A 23 -3.08 10.73 -21.12
C CYS A 23 -2.99 9.29 -20.63
N THR A 24 -3.01 8.30 -21.53
CA THR A 24 -3.04 6.87 -21.18
C THR A 24 -1.67 6.24 -21.08
N GLU A 25 -0.64 6.87 -21.61
CA GLU A 25 0.72 6.33 -21.66
C GLU A 25 1.64 6.98 -20.62
N GLY A 26 2.55 6.17 -20.07
CA GLY A 26 3.59 6.60 -19.14
C GLY A 26 3.08 6.97 -17.73
N PRO A 27 4.00 7.35 -16.82
CA PRO A 27 3.65 7.77 -15.48
C PRO A 27 2.99 9.16 -15.48
N LEU A 28 1.84 9.27 -14.82
CA LEU A 28 1.09 10.53 -14.68
C LEU A 28 0.90 10.86 -13.19
N LEU A 29 1.35 12.04 -12.78
CA LEU A 29 1.05 12.62 -11.47
C LEU A 29 0.08 13.79 -11.61
N ILE A 30 -1.07 13.71 -10.94
CA ILE A 30 -2.10 14.75 -10.94
C ILE A 30 -2.01 15.53 -9.63
N LEU A 31 -1.56 16.79 -9.71
CA LEU A 31 -1.51 17.71 -8.58
C LEU A 31 -2.77 18.58 -8.58
N ALA A 32 -3.60 18.40 -7.56
CA ALA A 32 -4.87 19.12 -7.50
C ALA A 32 -5.32 19.32 -6.04
N GLY A 33 -5.91 20.45 -5.75
CA GLY A 33 -6.42 20.79 -4.42
C GLY A 33 -7.58 19.91 -3.95
N ALA A 34 -7.96 20.06 -2.69
CA ALA A 34 -9.17 19.40 -2.17
C ALA A 34 -10.41 19.91 -2.96
N GLY A 35 -11.34 19.00 -3.27
CA GLY A 35 -12.56 19.33 -4.01
C GLY A 35 -12.39 19.54 -5.53
N SER A 36 -11.18 19.44 -6.07
CA SER A 36 -10.91 19.61 -7.51
C SER A 36 -11.38 18.45 -8.40
N GLY A 37 -11.93 17.40 -7.81
CA GLY A 37 -12.42 16.23 -8.52
C GLY A 37 -11.37 15.18 -8.89
N LYS A 38 -10.28 15.05 -8.12
CA LYS A 38 -9.23 14.01 -8.34
C LYS A 38 -9.81 12.61 -8.56
N THR A 39 -10.65 12.15 -7.64
CA THR A 39 -11.31 10.83 -7.75
C THR A 39 -12.22 10.76 -8.98
N THR A 40 -12.88 11.88 -9.35
CA THR A 40 -13.68 11.94 -10.59
C THR A 40 -12.79 11.76 -11.82
N VAL A 41 -11.63 12.40 -11.85
CA VAL A 41 -10.65 12.22 -12.94
C VAL A 41 -10.18 10.77 -13.01
N LEU A 42 -9.86 10.14 -11.86
CA LEU A 42 -9.43 8.74 -11.80
C LEU A 42 -10.51 7.80 -12.36
N VAL A 43 -11.77 7.96 -11.94
CA VAL A 43 -12.90 7.13 -12.41
C VAL A 43 -13.13 7.33 -13.91
N ASN A 44 -13.13 8.59 -14.39
CA ASN A 44 -13.30 8.87 -15.82
C ASN A 44 -12.12 8.37 -16.67
N ARG A 45 -10.88 8.40 -16.14
CA ARG A 45 -9.72 7.81 -16.81
C ARG A 45 -9.87 6.29 -16.97
N ILE A 46 -10.36 5.59 -15.94
CA ILE A 46 -10.69 4.16 -16.02
C ILE A 46 -11.73 3.91 -17.11
N ALA A 47 -12.83 4.68 -17.10
CA ALA A 47 -13.88 4.54 -18.11
C ALA A 47 -13.34 4.79 -19.54
N TYR A 48 -12.50 5.81 -19.72
CA TYR A 48 -11.89 6.12 -21.01
C TYR A 48 -10.98 5.00 -21.51
N ILE A 49 -10.10 4.47 -20.64
CA ILE A 49 -9.20 3.36 -20.97
C ILE A 49 -9.97 2.14 -21.46
N LEU A 50 -11.07 1.81 -20.77
CA LEU A 50 -11.91 0.66 -21.13
C LEU A 50 -12.74 0.91 -22.40
N GLN A 51 -13.29 2.11 -22.59
CA GLN A 51 -14.01 2.49 -23.82
C GLN A 51 -13.09 2.49 -25.05
N CYS A 52 -11.81 2.82 -24.85
CA CYS A 52 -10.81 2.72 -25.91
C CYS A 52 -10.23 1.30 -26.08
N GLU A 53 -10.72 0.31 -25.34
CA GLU A 53 -10.29 -1.10 -25.38
C GLU A 53 -8.77 -1.28 -25.16
N LEU A 54 -8.12 -0.37 -24.42
CA LEU A 54 -6.67 -0.43 -24.16
C LEU A 54 -6.29 -1.58 -23.22
N CYS A 55 -7.22 -2.02 -22.37
CA CYS A 55 -7.08 -3.20 -21.52
C CYS A 55 -8.43 -3.79 -21.13
N LYS A 56 -8.40 -4.92 -20.45
CA LYS A 56 -9.58 -5.52 -19.84
C LYS A 56 -9.77 -5.03 -18.39
N PRO A 57 -11.00 -5.03 -17.83
CA PRO A 57 -11.28 -4.54 -16.47
C PRO A 57 -10.35 -5.14 -15.40
N TRP A 58 -10.11 -6.45 -15.41
CA TRP A 58 -9.24 -7.14 -14.45
C TRP A 58 -7.75 -6.79 -14.58
N GLN A 59 -7.36 -6.01 -15.59
CA GLN A 59 -6.01 -5.53 -15.79
C GLN A 59 -5.79 -4.13 -15.19
N ILE A 60 -6.79 -3.59 -14.49
CA ILE A 60 -6.72 -2.31 -13.79
C ILE A 60 -6.69 -2.55 -12.28
N LEU A 61 -5.69 -1.95 -11.62
CA LEU A 61 -5.57 -1.87 -10.18
C LEU A 61 -5.78 -0.41 -9.75
N ALA A 62 -6.82 -0.15 -8.96
CA ALA A 62 -7.12 1.16 -8.40
C ALA A 62 -6.95 1.10 -6.87
N ILE A 63 -6.00 1.84 -6.33
CA ILE A 63 -5.62 1.79 -4.92
C ILE A 63 -5.99 3.10 -4.24
N THR A 64 -6.49 2.99 -3.02
CA THR A 64 -6.71 4.11 -2.11
C THR A 64 -6.23 3.77 -0.69
N PHE A 65 -6.27 4.73 0.23
CA PHE A 65 -5.71 4.56 1.56
C PHE A 65 -6.67 3.88 2.55
N THR A 66 -7.97 4.22 2.53
CA THR A 66 -8.94 3.70 3.51
C THR A 66 -9.96 2.74 2.90
N ASN A 67 -10.46 1.80 3.72
CA ASN A 67 -11.52 0.87 3.27
C ASN A 67 -12.81 1.61 2.86
N LYS A 68 -13.13 2.73 3.53
CA LYS A 68 -14.27 3.57 3.15
C LYS A 68 -14.07 4.16 1.75
N ALA A 69 -12.91 4.78 1.51
CA ALA A 69 -12.59 5.34 0.19
C ALA A 69 -12.54 4.25 -0.90
N ALA A 70 -12.05 3.04 -0.58
CA ALA A 70 -12.05 1.92 -1.53
C ALA A 70 -13.49 1.47 -1.90
N GLY A 71 -14.40 1.44 -0.93
CA GLY A 71 -15.82 1.18 -1.18
C GLY A 71 -16.45 2.24 -2.08
N GLU A 72 -16.29 3.53 -1.73
CA GLU A 72 -16.79 4.66 -2.53
C GLU A 72 -16.18 4.67 -3.94
N LEU A 73 -14.89 4.40 -4.08
CA LEU A 73 -14.22 4.30 -5.38
C LEU A 73 -14.81 3.17 -6.22
N LYS A 74 -15.02 1.99 -5.62
CA LYS A 74 -15.62 0.85 -6.31
C LYS A 74 -17.04 1.14 -6.78
N GLU A 75 -17.88 1.76 -5.97
CA GLU A 75 -19.23 2.17 -6.34
C GLU A 75 -19.22 3.14 -7.53
N ARG A 76 -18.36 4.16 -7.49
CA ARG A 76 -18.21 5.12 -8.58
C ARG A 76 -17.70 4.48 -9.88
N ILE A 77 -16.76 3.55 -9.78
CA ILE A 77 -16.27 2.78 -10.93
C ILE A 77 -17.39 1.95 -11.53
N CYS A 78 -18.15 1.21 -10.73
CA CYS A 78 -19.27 0.40 -11.22
C CYS A 78 -20.37 1.25 -11.87
N ALA A 79 -20.63 2.45 -11.34
CA ALA A 79 -21.57 3.39 -11.95
C ALA A 79 -21.09 3.94 -13.30
N ALA A 80 -19.78 4.21 -13.44
CA ALA A 80 -19.18 4.73 -14.68
C ALA A 80 -18.92 3.64 -15.72
N VAL A 81 -18.73 2.40 -15.29
CA VAL A 81 -18.43 1.22 -16.11
C VAL A 81 -19.38 0.09 -15.71
N PRO A 82 -20.62 0.10 -16.18
CA PRO A 82 -21.62 -0.91 -15.82
C PRO A 82 -21.21 -2.34 -16.24
N GLU A 83 -20.55 -2.47 -17.39
CA GLU A 83 -20.02 -3.75 -17.87
C GLU A 83 -18.57 -3.94 -17.46
N GLY A 84 -18.33 -4.85 -16.50
CA GLY A 84 -16.99 -5.22 -16.02
C GLY A 84 -16.39 -4.32 -14.94
N GLY A 85 -17.06 -3.25 -14.51
CA GLY A 85 -16.55 -2.39 -13.41
C GLY A 85 -16.31 -3.14 -12.10
N ALA A 86 -17.07 -4.20 -11.84
CA ALA A 86 -16.91 -5.08 -10.69
C ALA A 86 -15.62 -5.91 -10.73
N ASP A 87 -15.06 -6.17 -11.91
CA ASP A 87 -13.85 -6.95 -12.14
C ASP A 87 -12.56 -6.12 -11.94
N ILE A 88 -12.70 -4.80 -11.87
CA ILE A 88 -11.59 -3.90 -11.56
C ILE A 88 -11.15 -4.13 -10.13
N TRP A 89 -9.85 -4.26 -9.93
CA TRP A 89 -9.32 -4.45 -8.58
C TRP A 89 -9.20 -3.09 -7.86
N ALA A 90 -10.32 -2.64 -7.27
CA ALA A 90 -10.38 -1.43 -6.44
C ALA A 90 -10.27 -1.82 -4.95
N ALA A 91 -9.19 -1.42 -4.28
CA ALA A 91 -8.86 -1.86 -2.91
C ALA A 91 -7.92 -0.89 -2.21
N THR A 92 -7.66 -1.12 -0.91
CA THR A 92 -6.54 -0.46 -0.20
C THR A 92 -5.22 -1.18 -0.47
N PHE A 93 -4.08 -0.52 -0.17
CA PHE A 93 -2.77 -1.18 -0.20
C PHE A 93 -2.76 -2.46 0.62
N HIS A 94 -3.20 -2.40 1.88
CA HIS A 94 -3.23 -3.55 2.78
C HIS A 94 -4.12 -4.68 2.27
N SER A 95 -5.31 -4.35 1.75
CA SER A 95 -6.21 -5.36 1.17
C SER A 95 -5.61 -6.03 -0.06
N THR A 96 -4.90 -5.26 -0.89
CA THR A 96 -4.17 -5.77 -2.06
C THR A 96 -3.05 -6.71 -1.62
N CYS A 97 -2.20 -6.29 -0.68
CA CYS A 97 -1.13 -7.11 -0.12
C CYS A 97 -1.67 -8.38 0.53
N ALA A 98 -2.70 -8.27 1.37
CA ALA A 98 -3.34 -9.44 2.00
C ALA A 98 -3.82 -10.45 0.96
N ARG A 99 -4.44 -10.00 -0.14
CA ARG A 99 -4.91 -10.90 -1.21
C ARG A 99 -3.75 -11.58 -1.94
N ILE A 100 -2.65 -10.87 -2.20
CA ILE A 100 -1.44 -11.43 -2.80
C ILE A 100 -0.80 -12.46 -1.87
N LEU A 101 -0.62 -12.11 -0.60
CA LEU A 101 -0.01 -12.98 0.40
C LEU A 101 -0.86 -14.23 0.71
N ARG A 102 -2.20 -14.12 0.72
CA ARG A 102 -3.07 -15.30 0.87
C ARG A 102 -2.92 -16.28 -0.29
N ARG A 103 -2.57 -15.80 -1.47
CA ARG A 103 -2.39 -16.64 -2.66
C ARG A 103 -0.99 -17.25 -2.76
N TYR A 104 0.03 -16.53 -2.31
CA TYR A 104 1.44 -16.88 -2.57
C TYR A 104 2.33 -16.77 -1.33
N GLY A 105 1.76 -16.58 -0.15
CA GLY A 105 2.52 -16.43 1.10
C GLY A 105 3.31 -17.68 1.48
N ASP A 106 2.94 -18.84 0.96
CA ASP A 106 3.66 -20.11 1.11
C ASP A 106 5.11 -20.00 0.61
N ARG A 107 5.36 -19.21 -0.43
CA ARG A 107 6.70 -18.96 -0.99
C ARG A 107 7.65 -18.25 0.00
N ILE A 108 7.09 -17.57 0.99
CA ILE A 108 7.83 -16.90 2.08
C ILE A 108 7.50 -17.50 3.45
N GLY A 109 6.88 -18.69 3.47
CA GLY A 109 6.63 -19.53 4.65
C GLY A 109 5.47 -19.01 5.51
N TYR A 110 4.39 -18.54 4.93
CA TYR A 110 3.09 -18.27 5.59
C TYR A 110 2.01 -19.11 4.96
N THR A 111 0.98 -19.47 5.73
CA THR A 111 -0.17 -20.15 5.17
C THR A 111 -1.15 -19.17 4.51
N SER A 112 -2.09 -19.68 3.71
CA SER A 112 -3.18 -18.84 3.15
C SER A 112 -4.13 -18.29 4.21
N HIS A 113 -4.06 -18.80 5.45
CA HIS A 113 -4.94 -18.46 6.56
C HIS A 113 -4.24 -17.64 7.65
N PHE A 114 -3.08 -17.06 7.37
CA PHE A 114 -2.35 -16.26 8.34
C PHE A 114 -3.28 -15.23 9.03
N THR A 115 -3.02 -14.98 10.30
CA THR A 115 -3.76 -14.02 11.13
C THR A 115 -3.17 -12.63 11.00
N VAL A 116 -4.02 -11.60 10.91
CA VAL A 116 -3.57 -10.20 10.94
C VAL A 116 -3.73 -9.68 12.36
N TYR A 117 -2.61 -9.34 13.02
CA TYR A 117 -2.60 -8.76 14.36
C TYR A 117 -2.95 -7.27 14.31
N GLY A 118 -4.03 -6.92 15.00
CA GLY A 118 -4.41 -5.53 15.24
C GLY A 118 -3.56 -4.85 16.30
N THR A 119 -3.82 -3.57 16.53
CA THR A 119 -3.06 -2.75 17.49
C THR A 119 -3.06 -3.34 18.91
N ASP A 120 -4.15 -3.95 19.35
CA ASP A 120 -4.24 -4.49 20.72
C ASP A 120 -3.49 -5.83 20.84
N ASP A 121 -3.51 -6.66 19.80
CA ASP A 121 -2.70 -7.89 19.75
C ASP A 121 -1.21 -7.57 19.76
N GLN A 122 -0.78 -6.57 18.99
CA GLN A 122 0.59 -6.07 18.97
C GLN A 122 1.04 -5.58 20.36
N LYS A 123 0.20 -4.75 21.02
CA LYS A 123 0.49 -4.27 22.39
C LYS A 123 0.63 -5.41 23.39
N LYS A 124 -0.29 -6.39 23.33
CA LYS A 124 -0.25 -7.57 24.19
C LYS A 124 1.04 -8.35 23.97
N LEU A 125 1.37 -8.63 22.71
CA LEU A 125 2.59 -9.35 22.34
C LEU A 125 3.86 -8.66 22.86
N VAL A 126 3.97 -7.33 22.67
CA VAL A 126 5.12 -6.56 23.16
C VAL A 126 5.18 -6.58 24.68
N LYS A 127 4.06 -6.47 25.40
CA LYS A 127 4.03 -6.59 26.88
C LYS A 127 4.55 -7.94 27.36
N ASP A 128 4.14 -9.02 26.70
CA ASP A 128 4.60 -10.36 27.05
C ASP A 128 6.11 -10.55 26.77
N ILE A 129 6.63 -9.93 25.71
CA ILE A 129 8.07 -9.90 25.42
C ILE A 129 8.83 -9.11 26.48
N LEU A 130 8.32 -7.94 26.89
CA LEU A 130 8.95 -7.14 27.95
C LEU A 130 9.04 -7.92 29.28
N LYS A 131 7.97 -8.64 29.66
CA LYS A 131 7.97 -9.52 30.84
C LYS A 131 9.02 -10.63 30.68
N GLN A 132 9.09 -11.28 29.53
CA GLN A 132 10.08 -12.32 29.24
C GLN A 132 11.52 -11.81 29.37
N LEU A 133 11.77 -10.55 29.01
CA LEU A 133 13.08 -9.90 29.08
C LEU A 133 13.35 -9.21 30.41
N ASN A 134 12.43 -9.25 31.38
CA ASN A 134 12.49 -8.53 32.65
C ASN A 134 12.69 -7.01 32.48
N ILE A 135 12.09 -6.42 31.45
CA ILE A 135 12.17 -4.99 31.18
C ILE A 135 10.86 -4.33 31.68
N ALA A 136 10.99 -3.30 32.53
CA ALA A 136 9.84 -2.57 33.03
C ALA A 136 9.24 -1.67 31.93
N GLU A 137 7.90 -1.66 31.78
CA GLU A 137 7.20 -0.80 30.81
C GLU A 137 7.47 0.70 31.03
N LYS A 138 7.79 1.12 32.27
CA LYS A 138 8.18 2.51 32.56
C LYS A 138 9.51 2.90 31.90
N THR A 139 10.44 1.97 31.79
CA THR A 139 11.74 2.19 31.14
C THR A 139 11.63 2.18 29.62
N LEU A 140 10.79 1.28 29.08
CA LEU A 140 10.61 1.10 27.65
C LEU A 140 9.10 0.99 27.31
N PRO A 141 8.41 2.12 27.11
CA PRO A 141 6.97 2.12 26.86
C PRO A 141 6.58 1.37 25.58
N VAL A 142 5.56 0.53 25.66
CA VAL A 142 5.06 -0.30 24.55
C VAL A 142 4.79 0.53 23.28
N LYS A 143 4.17 1.71 23.43
CA LYS A 143 3.89 2.60 22.30
C LYS A 143 5.16 3.06 21.58
N SER A 144 6.22 3.35 22.34
CA SER A 144 7.51 3.75 21.80
C SER A 144 8.17 2.60 21.02
N ILE A 145 8.11 1.38 21.57
CA ILE A 145 8.65 0.18 20.91
C ILE A 145 7.95 -0.04 19.58
N LEU A 146 6.61 -0.09 19.57
CA LEU A 146 5.83 -0.30 18.34
C LEU A 146 6.08 0.79 17.30
N SER A 147 6.22 2.05 17.73
CA SER A 147 6.57 3.15 16.83
C SER A 147 7.94 2.99 16.19
N GLU A 148 8.96 2.54 16.95
CA GLU A 148 10.29 2.32 16.39
C GLU A 148 10.35 1.06 15.50
N ILE A 149 9.60 0.00 15.84
CA ILE A 149 9.45 -1.18 14.98
C ILE A 149 8.77 -0.78 13.65
N SER A 150 7.69 0.00 13.69
CA SER A 150 7.00 0.48 12.48
C SER A 150 7.94 1.31 11.60
N LYS A 151 8.70 2.26 12.19
CA LYS A 151 9.72 3.03 11.44
C LYS A 151 10.83 2.16 10.83
N ALA A 152 11.22 1.08 11.50
CA ALA A 152 12.20 0.15 10.97
C ALA A 152 11.61 -0.61 9.77
N LYS A 153 10.37 -1.07 9.89
CA LYS A 153 9.64 -1.72 8.79
C LYS A 153 9.41 -0.78 7.61
N ASP A 154 9.07 0.49 7.83
CA ASP A 154 8.97 1.51 6.79
C ASP A 154 10.26 1.66 5.97
N LYS A 155 11.40 1.44 6.59
CA LYS A 155 12.71 1.43 5.94
C LYS A 155 13.15 0.05 5.45
N MET A 156 12.28 -0.94 5.56
CA MET A 156 12.59 -2.35 5.26
C MET A 156 13.76 -2.91 6.08
N LEU A 157 14.07 -2.31 7.26
CA LEU A 157 15.15 -2.78 8.13
C LEU A 157 14.74 -4.03 8.89
N THR A 158 15.57 -5.04 8.80
CA THR A 158 15.46 -6.24 9.62
C THR A 158 15.86 -5.94 11.07
N PRO A 159 15.44 -6.76 12.05
CA PRO A 159 15.89 -6.63 13.44
C PRO A 159 17.43 -6.62 13.59
N GLU A 160 18.13 -7.39 12.76
CA GLU A 160 19.60 -7.44 12.76
C GLU A 160 20.21 -6.13 12.26
N GLU A 161 19.69 -5.56 11.18
CA GLU A 161 20.14 -4.26 10.65
C GLU A 161 19.85 -3.14 11.64
N MET A 162 18.65 -3.11 12.24
CA MET A 162 18.32 -2.17 13.31
C MET A 162 19.28 -2.28 14.49
N ARG A 163 19.71 -3.50 14.85
CA ARG A 163 20.71 -3.73 15.91
C ARG A 163 22.08 -3.18 15.54
N LYS A 164 22.50 -3.32 14.27
CA LYS A 164 23.75 -2.74 13.78
C LYS A 164 23.73 -1.21 13.82
N GLU A 165 22.60 -0.60 13.42
CA GLU A 165 22.43 0.86 13.50
C GLU A 165 22.42 1.39 14.95
N ALA A 166 22.12 0.53 15.92
CA ALA A 166 22.02 0.87 17.34
C ALA A 166 23.36 0.80 18.09
N GLU A 167 24.51 0.72 17.41
CA GLU A 167 25.85 0.39 17.94
C GLU A 167 26.25 1.17 19.22
N PHE A 168 25.75 2.42 19.37
CA PHE A 168 26.03 3.28 20.53
C PHE A 168 24.76 3.70 21.31
N ASP A 169 23.58 3.19 20.94
CA ASP A 169 22.32 3.52 21.60
C ASP A 169 21.75 2.29 22.32
N SER A 170 22.02 2.19 23.60
CA SER A 170 21.55 1.10 24.47
C SER A 170 20.01 0.92 24.40
N ARG A 171 19.24 2.01 24.25
CA ARG A 171 17.78 1.95 24.14
C ARG A 171 17.36 1.35 22.81
N LYS A 172 17.94 1.80 21.70
CA LYS A 172 17.67 1.22 20.37
C LYS A 172 18.08 -0.24 20.30
N ALA A 173 19.19 -0.62 20.91
CA ALA A 173 19.64 -2.02 20.99
C ALA A 173 18.62 -2.90 21.73
N GLN A 174 18.02 -2.40 22.82
CA GLN A 174 16.94 -3.10 23.52
C GLN A 174 15.70 -3.23 22.65
N ILE A 175 15.32 -2.17 21.90
CA ILE A 175 14.18 -2.22 20.99
C ILE A 175 14.42 -3.22 19.85
N ALA A 176 15.63 -3.25 19.27
CA ALA A 176 16.00 -4.22 18.24
C ALA A 176 15.89 -5.67 18.75
N LYS A 177 16.26 -5.93 20.00
CA LYS A 177 16.06 -7.24 20.64
C LYS A 177 14.57 -7.59 20.80
N VAL A 178 13.76 -6.62 21.22
CA VAL A 178 12.30 -6.81 21.30
C VAL A 178 11.72 -7.08 19.89
N TYR A 179 12.17 -6.35 18.88
CA TYR A 179 11.75 -6.51 17.50
C TYR A 179 12.07 -7.92 16.96
N GLU A 180 13.27 -8.45 17.24
CA GLU A 180 13.66 -9.81 16.85
C GLU A 180 12.71 -10.88 17.43
N ILE A 181 12.40 -10.79 18.72
CA ILE A 181 11.48 -11.71 19.39
C ILE A 181 10.05 -11.51 18.87
N TYR A 182 9.64 -10.27 18.62
CA TYR A 182 8.34 -9.91 18.09
C TYR A 182 8.12 -10.57 16.72
N GLN A 183 9.05 -10.43 15.78
CA GLN A 183 8.96 -11.05 14.46
C GLN A 183 8.99 -12.57 14.54
N THR A 184 9.81 -13.15 15.41
CA THR A 184 9.85 -14.60 15.62
C THR A 184 8.52 -15.14 16.12
N LYS A 185 7.90 -14.44 17.10
CA LYS A 185 6.59 -14.85 17.65
C LYS A 185 5.46 -14.69 16.63
N LEU A 186 5.44 -13.61 15.84
CA LEU A 186 4.48 -13.45 14.75
C LEU A 186 4.64 -14.59 13.74
N LYS A 187 5.86 -14.87 13.30
CA LYS A 187 6.14 -15.94 12.34
C LYS A 187 5.71 -17.31 12.85
N THR A 188 6.01 -17.63 14.11
CA THR A 188 5.63 -18.90 14.74
C THR A 188 4.10 -19.04 14.88
N ALA A 189 3.39 -17.93 15.08
CA ALA A 189 1.94 -17.90 15.17
C ALA A 189 1.24 -17.85 13.80
N ASP A 190 1.97 -17.96 12.69
CA ASP A 190 1.45 -17.71 11.33
C ASP A 190 0.65 -16.40 11.29
N ALA A 191 1.25 -15.32 11.80
CA ALA A 191 0.65 -14.01 11.93
C ALA A 191 1.52 -12.91 11.32
N MET A 192 0.89 -11.84 10.89
CA MET A 192 1.50 -10.61 10.39
C MET A 192 0.81 -9.42 11.04
N ASP A 193 1.53 -8.34 11.32
CA ASP A 193 0.89 -7.06 11.56
C ASP A 193 0.65 -6.28 10.24
N PHE A 194 0.09 -5.07 10.33
CA PHE A 194 -0.21 -4.29 9.14
C PHE A 194 1.04 -3.92 8.33
N ASP A 195 2.14 -3.54 9.01
CA ASP A 195 3.39 -3.20 8.34
C ASP A 195 4.02 -4.44 7.66
N ASP A 196 3.92 -5.60 8.33
CA ASP A 196 4.39 -6.87 7.76
C ASP A 196 3.70 -7.23 6.45
N MET A 197 2.42 -6.89 6.27
CA MET A 197 1.73 -7.18 5.01
C MET A 197 2.38 -6.46 3.83
N LEU A 198 2.81 -5.21 4.03
CA LEU A 198 3.52 -4.43 3.00
C LEU A 198 4.93 -5.01 2.78
N CYS A 199 5.71 -5.15 3.86
CA CYS A 199 7.08 -5.65 3.82
C CYS A 199 7.17 -7.06 3.21
N ASN A 200 6.29 -7.98 3.63
CA ASN A 200 6.27 -9.34 3.13
C ASN A 200 5.80 -9.44 1.66
N THR A 201 4.96 -8.51 1.19
CA THR A 201 4.61 -8.45 -0.24
C THR A 201 5.82 -8.00 -1.08
N VAL A 202 6.58 -7.00 -0.62
CA VAL A 202 7.84 -6.60 -1.27
C VAL A 202 8.82 -7.76 -1.27
N LYS A 203 9.06 -8.39 -0.12
CA LYS A 203 9.92 -9.56 0.01
C LYS A 203 9.50 -10.71 -0.91
N LEU A 204 8.19 -10.97 -1.02
CA LEU A 204 7.66 -11.99 -1.93
C LEU A 204 8.05 -11.68 -3.39
N PHE A 205 7.89 -10.43 -3.81
CA PHE A 205 8.24 -10.01 -5.16
C PHE A 205 9.75 -10.06 -5.45
N GLU A 206 10.59 -9.78 -4.44
CA GLU A 206 12.05 -9.89 -4.56
C GLU A 206 12.52 -11.34 -4.64
N THR A 207 11.89 -12.24 -3.85
CA THR A 207 12.30 -13.64 -3.74
C THR A 207 11.62 -14.59 -4.73
N ALA A 208 10.52 -14.16 -5.35
CA ALA A 208 9.74 -14.91 -6.32
C ALA A 208 9.45 -14.09 -7.59
N PRO A 209 10.44 -13.95 -8.49
CA PRO A 209 10.31 -13.16 -9.71
C PRO A 209 9.17 -13.59 -10.63
N ASP A 210 8.83 -14.88 -10.65
CA ASP A 210 7.70 -15.44 -11.38
C ASP A 210 6.35 -14.84 -10.93
N ILE A 211 6.19 -14.58 -9.63
CA ILE A 211 5.00 -13.95 -9.07
C ILE A 211 4.97 -12.46 -9.42
N LEU A 212 6.11 -11.78 -9.32
CA LEU A 212 6.23 -10.37 -9.72
C LEU A 212 5.86 -10.20 -11.21
N ASP A 213 6.39 -11.06 -12.07
CA ASP A 213 6.11 -11.02 -13.51
C ASP A 213 4.65 -11.34 -13.81
N TYR A 214 4.02 -12.26 -13.05
CA TYR A 214 2.59 -12.51 -13.16
C TYR A 214 1.79 -11.21 -12.92
N TYR A 215 2.05 -10.47 -11.83
CA TYR A 215 1.33 -9.24 -11.53
C TYR A 215 1.69 -8.08 -12.45
N ARG A 216 2.93 -7.97 -12.91
CA ARG A 216 3.36 -7.01 -13.94
C ARG A 216 2.60 -7.19 -15.25
N ASN A 217 2.38 -8.44 -15.65
CA ASN A 217 1.62 -8.77 -16.87
C ASN A 217 0.11 -8.63 -16.65
N GLN A 218 -0.38 -8.87 -15.43
CA GLN A 218 -1.78 -8.73 -15.11
C GLN A 218 -2.20 -7.26 -15.07
N PHE A 219 -1.47 -6.41 -14.35
CA PHE A 219 -1.86 -5.01 -14.17
C PHE A 219 -1.21 -4.11 -15.21
N LYS A 220 -1.95 -3.82 -16.28
CA LYS A 220 -1.50 -2.84 -17.30
C LYS A 220 -1.61 -1.41 -16.81
N TYR A 221 -2.60 -1.13 -15.96
CA TYR A 221 -2.81 0.19 -15.37
C TYR A 221 -2.90 0.08 -13.85
N ILE A 222 -2.07 0.88 -13.18
CA ILE A 222 -2.10 1.03 -11.72
C ILE A 222 -2.40 2.49 -11.43
N MET A 223 -3.45 2.75 -10.67
CA MET A 223 -3.89 4.08 -10.28
C MET A 223 -3.96 4.18 -8.77
N VAL A 224 -3.39 5.25 -8.22
CA VAL A 224 -3.37 5.48 -6.78
C VAL A 224 -4.09 6.79 -6.50
N ASP A 225 -5.21 6.71 -5.75
CA ASP A 225 -5.89 7.89 -5.23
C ASP A 225 -5.25 8.30 -3.89
N GLU A 226 -5.24 9.60 -3.59
CA GLU A 226 -4.59 10.19 -2.41
C GLU A 226 -3.11 9.77 -2.27
N TYR A 227 -2.36 9.88 -3.36
CA TYR A 227 -0.95 9.43 -3.44
C TYR A 227 -0.06 10.04 -2.35
N GLN A 228 -0.34 11.25 -1.87
CA GLN A 228 0.38 11.89 -0.77
C GLN A 228 0.30 11.11 0.55
N ASP A 229 -0.78 10.36 0.77
CA ASP A 229 -0.96 9.54 1.98
C ASP A 229 -0.18 8.22 1.89
N CYS A 230 0.26 7.86 0.67
CA CYS A 230 1.05 6.67 0.39
C CYS A 230 2.56 6.93 0.46
N LEU A 231 2.97 8.20 0.56
CA LEU A 231 4.38 8.57 0.64
C LEU A 231 4.90 8.21 2.03
N LEU A 232 5.40 7.02 2.17
CA LEU A 232 6.37 6.70 3.20
C LEU A 232 7.54 7.66 3.07
N TYR A 233 8.09 8.13 4.16
CA TYR A 233 9.06 9.21 4.40
C TYR A 233 10.30 9.32 3.48
N THR A 234 10.38 8.61 2.38
CA THR A 234 11.58 8.51 1.53
C THR A 234 11.55 9.36 0.26
N SER A 235 10.41 9.93 -0.13
CA SER A 235 10.36 10.88 -1.25
C SER A 235 9.99 12.27 -0.74
N PRO A 236 10.84 13.29 -0.94
CA PRO A 236 10.44 14.66 -0.64
C PRO A 236 9.17 14.98 -1.43
N SER A 237 8.10 15.37 -0.73
CA SER A 237 6.85 15.80 -1.35
C SER A 237 7.16 16.87 -2.40
N PRO A 238 6.47 16.90 -3.55
CA PRO A 238 6.58 18.04 -4.46
C PRO A 238 6.33 19.39 -3.79
N ARG A 239 5.64 19.44 -2.64
CA ARG A 239 5.46 20.65 -1.81
C ARG A 239 6.73 21.05 -1.09
N ASP A 240 7.62 20.13 -0.74
CA ASP A 240 8.86 20.42 -0.02
C ASP A 240 9.94 21.03 -0.93
N ARG A 241 9.80 20.87 -2.25
CA ARG A 241 10.70 21.49 -3.25
C ARG A 241 10.38 22.96 -3.55
N SER A 242 9.24 23.47 -3.12
CA SER A 242 8.80 24.85 -3.42
C SER A 242 9.19 25.89 -2.35
N VAL A 243 9.89 25.51 -1.28
CA VAL A 243 10.25 26.40 -0.16
C VAL A 243 11.71 26.86 -0.20
N SER A 244 12.46 26.51 -1.24
CA SER A 244 13.82 27.05 -1.44
C SER A 244 13.88 27.95 -2.69
N ARG A 245 13.29 29.15 -2.58
CA ARG A 245 13.66 30.36 -3.36
C ARG A 245 13.39 31.60 -2.54
#